data_06535065a85c911473458e63971f5833
#
_entry.id   06535065a85c911473458e63971f5833
#
_cell.length_a   1.000
_cell.length_b   1.000
_cell.length_c   1.000
_cell.angle_alpha   90.00
_cell.angle_beta   90.00
_cell.angle_gamma   90.00
#
_symmetry.space_group_name_H-M   'P 1'
#
loop_
_entity.id
_entity.type
_entity.pdbx_description
1 polymer ?
#
loop_
_entity_poly.entity_id
_entity_poly.type
_entity_poly.pdbx_seq_one_letter_code
_entity_poly.pdbx_strand_id
1 'polypeptide(L)'
;MKRFSSLTVLVIVAVWAGGVIQAHAGKPKIMILATGGTIAGAQASPGEAGYQSGAFSVANLIAAVPQLNEIAQVSGEQIANIGSQTMNDAVWLKLAKRINQLLATPEVDGIVVTHGTDTMEETAYFLHLVVNSNKPVVVVGSMRPATAISADGPLNLYNAVAVAGDPEARGRGVMVVMDDKIFCGREVTKTNTTAVETFRPMNRGVQGAAYVGKNRWFEPPGQKHTTKSEFRVDKAEALPRVDIVYSYANAPRDLVDSLVAAGAKGIILAGVGDGNSTDQVIAALSDAAKKGVVVVRASRVGHGIVRRNIEVDDDKLGFVAAEELNPSKARVLTLLSLMTTKDPKVVQQKFYEY
;
A
#
# COMPACT_ATOMS: atom_id res chain seq x y z
N MET A 1 1.39 -81.32 36.40
CA MET A 1 1.74 -80.07 37.13
C MET A 1 2.51 -79.17 36.20
N LYS A 2 1.85 -78.13 35.62
CA LYS A 2 2.49 -77.15 34.75
C LYS A 2 2.45 -75.85 35.52
N ARG A 3 3.63 -75.27 35.81
CA ARG A 3 3.83 -73.95 36.45
C ARG A 3 3.66 -72.87 35.38
N PHE A 4 2.70 -71.96 35.56
CA PHE A 4 2.60 -70.75 34.81
C PHE A 4 3.44 -69.67 35.52
N SER A 5 4.41 -69.15 34.80
CA SER A 5 5.21 -68.00 35.22
C SER A 5 4.55 -66.67 34.74
N SER A 6 4.11 -65.87 35.69
CA SER A 6 3.50 -64.58 35.39
C SER A 6 4.62 -63.53 35.15
N LEU A 7 4.68 -63.01 33.96
CA LEU A 7 5.58 -61.89 33.58
C LEU A 7 4.83 -60.58 33.83
N THR A 8 5.23 -59.85 34.85
CA THR A 8 4.70 -58.52 35.16
C THR A 8 5.44 -57.51 34.29
N VAL A 9 4.74 -56.90 33.31
CA VAL A 9 5.27 -55.83 32.50
C VAL A 9 5.02 -54.51 33.22
N LEU A 10 6.11 -53.87 33.64
CA LEU A 10 6.09 -52.53 34.25
C LEU A 10 6.09 -51.47 33.13
N VAL A 11 4.96 -50.82 32.89
CA VAL A 11 4.85 -49.69 31.94
C VAL A 11 5.25 -48.42 32.69
N ILE A 12 6.43 -47.87 32.37
CA ILE A 12 6.88 -46.58 32.87
C ILE A 12 6.28 -45.52 31.93
N VAL A 13 5.26 -44.81 32.39
CA VAL A 13 4.74 -43.60 31.72
C VAL A 13 5.62 -42.43 32.12
N ALA A 14 6.52 -42.03 31.21
CA ALA A 14 7.28 -40.81 31.35
C ALA A 14 6.37 -39.60 30.98
N VAL A 15 5.86 -38.90 31.97
CA VAL A 15 5.14 -37.65 31.79
C VAL A 15 6.18 -36.57 31.47
N TRP A 16 6.31 -36.22 30.20
CA TRP A 16 7.03 -35.04 29.77
C TRP A 16 6.21 -33.79 30.13
N ALA A 17 6.51 -33.18 31.26
CA ALA A 17 6.06 -31.83 31.56
C ALA A 17 6.85 -30.83 30.68
N GLY A 18 6.45 -30.72 29.42
CA GLY A 18 6.91 -29.66 28.54
C GLY A 18 6.33 -28.33 29.05
N GLY A 19 7.02 -27.68 29.97
CA GLY A 19 6.73 -26.31 30.31
C GLY A 19 6.92 -25.45 29.07
N VAL A 20 5.81 -24.95 28.49
CA VAL A 20 5.86 -23.86 27.51
C VAL A 20 6.43 -22.67 28.25
N ILE A 21 7.73 -22.43 28.08
CA ILE A 21 8.35 -21.17 28.47
C ILE A 21 7.74 -20.13 27.53
N GLN A 22 6.66 -19.52 28.00
CA GLN A 22 6.11 -18.31 27.40
C GLN A 22 7.15 -17.22 27.66
N ALA A 23 8.12 -17.10 26.76
CA ALA A 23 9.02 -15.97 26.77
C ALA A 23 8.12 -14.73 26.77
N HIS A 24 8.16 -13.94 27.86
CA HIS A 24 7.62 -12.60 27.86
C HIS A 24 8.47 -11.79 26.89
N ALA A 25 8.10 -11.87 25.61
CA ALA A 25 8.62 -10.94 24.62
C ALA A 25 8.22 -9.53 25.11
N GLY A 26 9.20 -8.66 25.29
CA GLY A 26 8.93 -7.27 25.63
C GLY A 26 7.99 -6.65 24.61
N LYS A 27 7.33 -5.54 24.94
CA LYS A 27 6.46 -4.83 23.99
C LYS A 27 7.19 -4.61 22.67
N PRO A 28 6.52 -4.77 21.52
CA PRO A 28 7.12 -4.55 20.20
C PRO A 28 7.58 -3.10 20.05
N LYS A 29 8.70 -2.91 19.36
CA LYS A 29 9.30 -1.60 19.09
C LYS A 29 8.77 -1.08 17.76
N ILE A 30 7.89 -0.09 17.80
CA ILE A 30 7.22 0.47 16.63
C ILE A 30 7.73 1.87 16.35
N MET A 31 8.18 2.08 15.09
CA MET A 31 8.57 3.39 14.59
C MET A 31 7.43 4.02 13.79
N ILE A 32 6.99 5.20 14.20
CA ILE A 32 6.02 6.00 13.43
C ILE A 32 6.77 6.97 12.52
N LEU A 33 6.57 6.85 11.22
CA LEU A 33 7.11 7.74 10.21
C LEU A 33 6.01 8.68 9.72
N ALA A 34 6.09 9.96 10.06
CA ALA A 34 5.05 10.92 9.73
C ALA A 34 5.33 11.64 8.40
N THR A 35 4.33 11.66 7.50
CA THR A 35 4.39 12.41 6.24
C THR A 35 3.45 13.62 6.22
N GLY A 36 2.62 13.81 7.23
CA GLY A 36 1.61 14.86 7.33
C GLY A 36 0.19 14.32 7.16
N GLY A 37 -0.62 14.99 6.34
CA GLY A 37 -2.00 14.60 6.07
C GLY A 37 -3.02 15.08 7.11
N THR A 38 -4.28 14.69 6.90
CA THR A 38 -5.43 15.05 7.76
C THR A 38 -5.31 14.54 9.19
N ILE A 39 -4.71 13.40 9.39
CA ILE A 39 -4.49 12.83 10.74
C ILE A 39 -3.63 13.74 11.62
N ALA A 40 -2.74 14.52 11.00
CA ALA A 40 -1.95 15.57 11.64
C ALA A 40 -2.54 16.98 11.37
N GLY A 41 -3.79 17.07 10.93
CA GLY A 41 -4.44 18.32 10.56
C GLY A 41 -5.14 18.99 11.73
N ALA A 42 -5.17 20.32 11.71
CA ALA A 42 -5.87 21.15 12.69
C ALA A 42 -6.85 22.10 12.00
N GLN A 43 -8.06 22.22 12.58
CA GLN A 43 -9.03 23.28 12.26
C GLN A 43 -8.75 24.50 13.14
N ALA A 44 -9.14 25.70 12.68
CA ALA A 44 -9.10 26.89 13.52
C ALA A 44 -10.10 26.79 14.68
N SER A 45 -11.28 26.16 14.43
CA SER A 45 -12.22 25.76 15.48
C SER A 45 -12.83 24.40 15.15
N PRO A 46 -13.28 23.60 16.16
CA PRO A 46 -13.82 22.26 15.95
C PRO A 46 -15.08 22.18 15.07
N GLY A 47 -15.80 23.28 14.90
CA GLY A 47 -17.00 23.39 14.07
C GLY A 47 -16.76 23.84 12.63
N GLU A 48 -15.54 24.18 12.26
CA GLU A 48 -15.20 24.62 10.90
C GLU A 48 -14.91 23.44 9.98
N ALA A 49 -15.28 23.57 8.70
CA ALA A 49 -15.00 22.56 7.69
C ALA A 49 -13.55 22.62 7.18
N GLY A 50 -12.94 23.83 7.18
CA GLY A 50 -11.57 24.06 6.73
C GLY A 50 -10.53 23.61 7.76
N TYR A 51 -9.41 23.02 7.31
CA TYR A 51 -8.32 22.61 8.18
C TYR A 51 -6.96 22.75 7.46
N GLN A 52 -5.89 22.87 8.24
CA GLN A 52 -4.51 22.82 7.76
C GLN A 52 -3.96 21.40 7.92
N SER A 53 -3.65 20.74 6.81
CA SER A 53 -3.00 19.42 6.79
C SER A 53 -1.58 19.50 7.38
N GLY A 54 -1.18 18.51 8.19
CA GLY A 54 0.18 18.46 8.72
C GLY A 54 0.50 19.52 9.78
N ALA A 55 -0.49 20.10 10.46
CA ALA A 55 -0.28 21.10 11.51
C ALA A 55 0.43 20.53 12.74
N PHE A 56 0.27 19.24 13.05
CA PHE A 56 0.85 18.58 14.20
C PHE A 56 2.09 17.75 13.82
N SER A 57 3.09 17.77 14.70
CA SER A 57 4.28 16.92 14.61
C SER A 57 3.96 15.47 14.97
N VAL A 58 4.86 14.55 14.62
CA VAL A 58 4.75 13.14 15.05
C VAL A 58 4.71 12.99 16.56
N ALA A 59 5.43 13.83 17.31
CA ALA A 59 5.41 13.84 18.78
C ALA A 59 4.02 14.19 19.33
N ASN A 60 3.34 15.17 18.72
CA ASN A 60 1.98 15.54 19.09
C ASN A 60 0.98 14.39 18.81
N LEU A 61 1.13 13.68 17.69
CA LEU A 61 0.28 12.53 17.37
C LEU A 61 0.44 11.39 18.38
N ILE A 62 1.68 11.08 18.77
CA ILE A 62 1.95 10.06 19.79
C ILE A 62 1.38 10.49 21.14
N ALA A 63 1.60 11.75 21.55
CA ALA A 63 1.10 12.28 22.82
C ALA A 63 -0.44 12.33 22.90
N ALA A 64 -1.12 12.47 21.76
CA ALA A 64 -2.58 12.48 21.71
C ALA A 64 -3.22 11.09 21.95
N VAL A 65 -2.43 10.00 21.90
CA VAL A 65 -2.90 8.62 22.09
C VAL A 65 -1.98 7.92 23.12
N PRO A 66 -2.01 8.29 24.42
CA PRO A 66 -1.09 7.74 25.43
C PRO A 66 -1.23 6.22 25.61
N GLN A 67 -2.37 5.63 25.25
CA GLN A 67 -2.62 4.20 25.25
C GLN A 67 -1.67 3.40 24.33
N LEU A 68 -1.01 4.05 23.37
CA LEU A 68 0.01 3.41 22.54
C LEU A 68 1.12 2.79 23.41
N ASN A 69 1.46 3.42 24.53
CA ASN A 69 2.48 2.91 25.45
C ASN A 69 2.06 1.63 26.19
N GLU A 70 0.77 1.27 26.16
CA GLU A 70 0.28 0.03 26.74
C GLU A 70 0.59 -1.18 25.84
N ILE A 71 0.60 -0.96 24.52
CA ILE A 71 0.71 -2.03 23.52
C ILE A 71 2.08 -2.11 22.82
N ALA A 72 2.86 -1.00 22.81
CA ALA A 72 4.16 -0.97 22.11
C ALA A 72 5.13 0.01 22.78
N GLN A 73 6.43 -0.14 22.46
CA GLN A 73 7.43 0.90 22.63
C GLN A 73 7.44 1.76 21.38
N VAL A 74 6.87 2.95 21.45
CA VAL A 74 6.65 3.80 20.27
C VAL A 74 7.69 4.91 20.22
N SER A 75 8.26 5.10 19.02
CA SER A 75 9.09 6.24 18.67
C SER A 75 8.63 6.85 17.36
N GLY A 76 9.03 8.10 17.08
CA GLY A 76 8.55 8.80 15.89
C GLY A 76 9.63 9.59 15.17
N GLU A 77 9.53 9.67 13.84
CA GLU A 77 10.40 10.47 12.97
C GLU A 77 9.55 11.19 11.91
N GLN A 78 9.85 12.47 11.69
CA GLN A 78 9.17 13.27 10.66
C GLN A 78 9.90 13.12 9.32
N ILE A 79 9.26 12.49 8.34
CA ILE A 79 9.79 12.31 6.98
C ILE A 79 9.47 13.50 6.09
N ALA A 80 8.22 13.94 6.13
CA ALA A 80 7.69 15.13 5.45
C ALA A 80 6.52 15.70 6.24
N ASN A 81 6.07 16.90 5.88
CA ASN A 81 4.90 17.53 6.48
C ASN A 81 4.04 18.17 5.38
N ILE A 82 3.34 17.34 4.62
CA ILE A 82 2.61 17.74 3.43
C ILE A 82 1.18 17.19 3.44
N GLY A 83 0.27 17.85 2.73
CA GLY A 83 -0.98 17.22 2.30
C GLY A 83 -0.68 16.14 1.27
N SER A 84 -1.43 15.04 1.27
CA SER A 84 -1.15 13.92 0.37
C SER A 84 -1.32 14.25 -1.11
N GLN A 85 -2.12 15.24 -1.47
CA GLN A 85 -2.20 15.77 -2.84
C GLN A 85 -0.86 16.35 -3.35
N THR A 86 0.07 16.65 -2.46
CA THR A 86 1.42 17.16 -2.77
C THR A 86 2.49 16.06 -2.67
N MET A 87 2.09 14.80 -2.45
CA MET A 87 3.01 13.67 -2.45
C MET A 87 3.77 13.60 -3.77
N ASN A 88 5.04 13.23 -3.71
CA ASN A 88 5.92 13.21 -4.89
C ASN A 88 7.00 12.12 -4.76
N ASP A 89 7.70 11.90 -5.87
CA ASP A 89 8.71 10.84 -6.01
C ASP A 89 9.86 10.99 -5.00
N ALA A 90 10.29 12.23 -4.69
CA ALA A 90 11.37 12.48 -3.73
C ALA A 90 10.96 12.03 -2.30
N VAL A 91 9.72 12.31 -1.89
CA VAL A 91 9.18 11.87 -0.60
C VAL A 91 9.01 10.35 -0.59
N TRP A 92 8.52 9.74 -1.67
CA TRP A 92 8.41 8.29 -1.79
C TRP A 92 9.78 7.60 -1.64
N LEU A 93 10.79 8.07 -2.35
CA LEU A 93 12.14 7.52 -2.28
C LEU A 93 12.75 7.68 -0.88
N LYS A 94 12.60 8.88 -0.27
CA LYS A 94 13.07 9.14 1.10
C LYS A 94 12.41 8.18 2.10
N LEU A 95 11.07 8.04 2.02
CA LEU A 95 10.29 7.19 2.89
C LEU A 95 10.69 5.71 2.74
N ALA A 96 10.75 5.19 1.52
CA ALA A 96 11.09 3.79 1.26
C ALA A 96 12.51 3.45 1.72
N LYS A 97 13.50 4.30 1.42
CA LYS A 97 14.87 4.11 1.89
C LYS A 97 14.94 4.09 3.41
N ARG A 98 14.24 5.01 4.08
CA ARG A 98 14.22 5.06 5.55
C ARG A 98 13.55 3.83 6.16
N ILE A 99 12.44 3.36 5.59
CA ILE A 99 11.77 2.12 6.01
C ILE A 99 12.74 0.93 5.90
N ASN A 100 13.40 0.75 4.74
CA ASN A 100 14.32 -0.36 4.52
C ASN A 100 15.51 -0.31 5.50
N GLN A 101 16.07 0.88 5.77
CA GLN A 101 17.13 1.07 6.78
C GLN A 101 16.70 0.64 8.18
N LEU A 102 15.53 1.10 8.64
CA LEU A 102 15.01 0.80 9.97
C LEU A 102 14.69 -0.68 10.14
N LEU A 103 14.01 -1.29 9.15
CA LEU A 103 13.60 -2.70 9.23
C LEU A 103 14.77 -3.68 9.09
N ALA A 104 15.92 -3.25 8.59
CA ALA A 104 17.15 -4.05 8.55
C ALA A 104 17.79 -4.24 9.93
N THR A 105 17.35 -3.49 10.95
CA THR A 105 17.90 -3.53 12.30
C THR A 105 17.00 -4.32 13.27
N PRO A 106 17.53 -4.86 14.39
CA PRO A 106 16.72 -5.52 15.41
C PRO A 106 15.98 -4.52 16.34
N GLU A 107 16.26 -3.21 16.23
CA GLU A 107 15.69 -2.18 17.08
C GLU A 107 14.27 -1.79 16.69
N VAL A 108 13.79 -2.21 15.50
CA VAL A 108 12.45 -1.93 15.00
C VAL A 108 11.75 -3.23 14.62
N ASP A 109 10.59 -3.50 15.21
CA ASP A 109 9.77 -4.68 14.93
C ASP A 109 8.72 -4.44 13.85
N GLY A 110 8.25 -3.19 13.73
CA GLY A 110 7.28 -2.76 12.73
C GLY A 110 7.27 -1.26 12.52
N ILE A 111 6.69 -0.82 11.40
CA ILE A 111 6.58 0.60 11.05
C ILE A 111 5.13 0.97 10.83
N VAL A 112 4.76 2.16 11.34
CA VAL A 112 3.51 2.85 11.02
C VAL A 112 3.85 4.11 10.24
N VAL A 113 3.21 4.32 9.09
CA VAL A 113 3.34 5.55 8.28
C VAL A 113 2.06 6.35 8.40
N THR A 114 2.10 7.54 9.01
CA THR A 114 0.94 8.44 8.97
C THR A 114 0.92 9.21 7.67
N HIS A 115 -0.24 9.23 7.00
CA HIS A 115 -0.39 9.72 5.64
C HIS A 115 -1.76 10.38 5.43
N GLY A 116 -1.84 11.35 4.53
CA GLY A 116 -3.14 11.87 4.09
C GLY A 116 -3.84 10.90 3.14
N THR A 117 -5.17 10.93 3.14
CA THR A 117 -5.97 9.87 2.51
C THR A 117 -6.04 9.94 0.97
N ASP A 118 -5.74 11.09 0.34
CA ASP A 118 -6.00 11.29 -1.11
C ASP A 118 -5.11 10.43 -2.01
N THR A 119 -3.82 10.28 -1.68
CA THR A 119 -2.86 9.45 -2.43
C THR A 119 -2.31 8.29 -1.60
N MET A 120 -2.99 7.94 -0.51
CA MET A 120 -2.58 6.84 0.38
C MET A 120 -2.47 5.50 -0.36
N GLU A 121 -3.40 5.21 -1.26
CA GLU A 121 -3.41 3.97 -2.03
C GLU A 121 -2.19 3.83 -2.94
N GLU A 122 -1.71 4.94 -3.53
CA GLU A 122 -0.51 4.97 -4.37
C GLU A 122 0.75 4.73 -3.52
N THR A 123 0.86 5.45 -2.40
CA THR A 123 1.99 5.29 -1.46
C THR A 123 2.02 3.88 -0.86
N ALA A 124 0.86 3.34 -0.47
CA ALA A 124 0.78 2.00 0.09
C ALA A 124 1.22 0.94 -0.94
N TYR A 125 0.78 1.07 -2.20
CA TYR A 125 1.18 0.14 -3.25
C TYR A 125 2.66 0.30 -3.63
N PHE A 126 3.18 1.52 -3.73
CA PHE A 126 4.60 1.77 -3.94
C PHE A 126 5.45 1.07 -2.88
N LEU A 127 5.15 1.29 -1.61
CA LEU A 127 5.85 0.65 -0.50
C LEU A 127 5.67 -0.89 -0.51
N HIS A 128 4.50 -1.39 -0.90
CA HIS A 128 4.22 -2.82 -1.04
C HIS A 128 5.17 -3.51 -2.03
N LEU A 129 5.62 -2.77 -3.04
CA LEU A 129 6.53 -3.25 -4.07
C LEU A 129 8.03 -3.08 -3.71
N VAL A 130 8.41 -2.05 -2.93
CA VAL A 130 9.83 -1.70 -2.74
C VAL A 130 10.37 -1.94 -1.33
N VAL A 131 9.53 -2.24 -0.36
CA VAL A 131 9.99 -2.61 0.99
C VAL A 131 10.61 -4.01 0.95
N ASN A 132 11.85 -4.13 1.43
CA ASN A 132 12.58 -5.40 1.43
C ASN A 132 12.65 -6.01 2.83
N SER A 133 11.50 -6.24 3.44
CA SER A 133 11.37 -6.85 4.77
C SER A 133 10.07 -7.62 4.91
N ASN A 134 10.07 -8.66 5.75
CA ASN A 134 8.86 -9.34 6.21
C ASN A 134 8.27 -8.70 7.47
N LYS A 135 8.95 -7.74 8.09
CA LYS A 135 8.41 -7.00 9.23
C LYS A 135 7.23 -6.12 8.78
N PRO A 136 6.20 -5.93 9.62
CA PRO A 136 5.01 -5.19 9.25
C PRO A 136 5.30 -3.72 8.92
N VAL A 137 4.65 -3.24 7.85
CA VAL A 137 4.55 -1.82 7.52
C VAL A 137 3.07 -1.49 7.33
N VAL A 138 2.58 -0.54 8.10
CA VAL A 138 1.18 -0.14 8.13
C VAL A 138 1.06 1.34 7.79
N VAL A 139 0.29 1.67 6.77
CA VAL A 139 -0.06 3.06 6.43
C VAL A 139 -1.40 3.38 7.09
N VAL A 140 -1.51 4.55 7.69
CA VAL A 140 -2.70 5.00 8.43
C VAL A 140 -2.97 6.48 8.19
N GLY A 141 -4.23 6.86 8.22
CA GLY A 141 -4.66 8.24 8.11
C GLY A 141 -5.94 8.52 8.89
N SER A 142 -6.58 9.63 8.56
CA SER A 142 -7.93 9.93 9.03
C SER A 142 -8.71 10.72 7.97
N MET A 143 -10.02 10.61 7.99
CA MET A 143 -10.92 11.43 7.17
C MET A 143 -11.30 12.73 7.85
N ARG A 144 -11.20 12.78 9.19
CA ARG A 144 -11.44 13.98 10.00
C ARG A 144 -10.15 14.49 10.59
N PRO A 145 -9.93 15.82 10.63
CA PRO A 145 -8.75 16.40 11.28
C PRO A 145 -8.75 16.09 12.78
N ALA A 146 -7.57 16.12 13.40
CA ALA A 146 -7.39 15.74 14.80
C ALA A 146 -8.22 16.57 15.79
N THR A 147 -8.60 17.80 15.41
CA THR A 147 -9.41 18.72 16.23
C THR A 147 -10.91 18.58 15.98
N ALA A 148 -11.35 17.76 15.01
CA ALA A 148 -12.76 17.62 14.68
C ALA A 148 -13.56 16.85 15.74
N ILE A 149 -14.86 17.14 15.82
CA ILE A 149 -15.80 16.33 16.59
C ILE A 149 -15.79 14.90 16.04
N SER A 150 -15.62 13.91 16.91
CA SER A 150 -15.48 12.48 16.53
C SER A 150 -14.36 12.23 15.52
N ALA A 151 -13.17 12.81 15.75
CA ALA A 151 -11.99 12.51 14.96
C ALA A 151 -11.69 11.00 14.94
N ASP A 152 -11.48 10.44 13.75
CA ASP A 152 -11.21 9.00 13.55
C ASP A 152 -9.71 8.64 13.69
N GLY A 153 -8.84 9.65 13.63
CA GLY A 153 -7.38 9.47 13.66
C GLY A 153 -6.83 8.73 14.88
N PRO A 154 -7.24 9.07 16.12
CA PRO A 154 -6.71 8.42 17.33
C PRO A 154 -6.92 6.90 17.35
N LEU A 155 -8.12 6.41 17.04
CA LEU A 155 -8.41 4.96 16.99
C LEU A 155 -7.70 4.30 15.81
N ASN A 156 -7.69 4.94 14.64
CA ASN A 156 -6.96 4.42 13.48
C ASN A 156 -5.46 4.25 13.81
N LEU A 157 -4.84 5.23 14.46
CA LEU A 157 -3.43 5.17 14.86
C LEU A 157 -3.18 4.04 15.89
N TYR A 158 -4.06 3.92 16.89
CA TYR A 158 -3.96 2.85 17.89
C TYR A 158 -4.04 1.46 17.24
N ASN A 159 -5.02 1.23 16.37
CA ASN A 159 -5.17 0.00 15.63
C ASN A 159 -3.97 -0.27 14.70
N ALA A 160 -3.46 0.76 14.02
CA ALA A 160 -2.28 0.62 13.15
C ALA A 160 -1.03 0.18 13.93
N VAL A 161 -0.80 0.72 15.14
CA VAL A 161 0.31 0.32 16.00
C VAL A 161 0.11 -1.12 16.49
N ALA A 162 -1.12 -1.51 16.87
CA ALA A 162 -1.44 -2.88 17.26
C ALA A 162 -1.18 -3.88 16.12
N VAL A 163 -1.57 -3.53 14.88
CA VAL A 163 -1.30 -4.34 13.69
C VAL A 163 0.20 -4.42 13.40
N ALA A 164 0.92 -3.30 13.49
CA ALA A 164 2.36 -3.29 13.25
C ALA A 164 3.16 -4.08 14.30
N GLY A 165 2.62 -4.23 15.51
CA GLY A 165 3.22 -5.01 16.60
C GLY A 165 2.82 -6.50 16.61
N ASP A 166 1.89 -6.90 15.75
CA ASP A 166 1.36 -8.27 15.73
C ASP A 166 2.29 -9.21 14.94
N PRO A 167 2.75 -10.31 15.55
CA PRO A 167 3.55 -11.32 14.84
C PRO A 167 2.86 -11.90 13.60
N GLU A 168 1.52 -12.03 13.59
CA GLU A 168 0.75 -12.53 12.45
C GLU A 168 0.69 -11.55 11.27
N ALA A 169 1.05 -10.29 11.47
CA ALA A 169 1.19 -9.28 10.40
C ALA A 169 2.44 -9.48 9.54
N ARG A 170 3.40 -10.30 10.01
CA ARG A 170 4.65 -10.55 9.28
C ARG A 170 4.38 -11.26 7.95
N GLY A 171 5.03 -10.77 6.87
CA GLY A 171 4.89 -11.38 5.55
C GLY A 171 3.57 -11.08 4.83
N ARG A 172 2.72 -10.19 5.37
CA ARG A 172 1.45 -9.79 4.73
C ARG A 172 1.57 -8.58 3.80
N GLY A 173 2.80 -8.16 3.50
CA GLY A 173 3.06 -6.99 2.68
C GLY A 173 2.84 -5.68 3.44
N VAL A 174 2.72 -4.57 2.69
CA VAL A 174 2.31 -3.29 3.27
C VAL A 174 0.80 -3.25 3.37
N MET A 175 0.31 -2.81 4.52
CA MET A 175 -1.12 -2.76 4.85
C MET A 175 -1.58 -1.32 5.03
N VAL A 176 -2.87 -1.08 4.86
CA VAL A 176 -3.54 0.16 5.27
C VAL A 176 -4.54 -0.18 6.36
N VAL A 177 -4.49 0.57 7.47
CA VAL A 177 -5.45 0.40 8.58
C VAL A 177 -6.29 1.65 8.70
N MET A 178 -7.57 1.51 8.44
CA MET A 178 -8.58 2.57 8.49
C MET A 178 -9.94 1.97 8.84
N ASP A 179 -10.70 2.67 9.69
CA ASP A 179 -12.09 2.32 9.98
C ASP A 179 -12.25 0.83 10.36
N ASP A 180 -11.45 0.40 11.35
CA ASP A 180 -11.39 -0.98 11.90
C ASP A 180 -11.06 -2.10 10.89
N LYS A 181 -10.62 -1.76 9.68
CA LYS A 181 -10.27 -2.71 8.63
C LYS A 181 -8.78 -2.70 8.32
N ILE A 182 -8.25 -3.87 8.00
CA ILE A 182 -6.88 -4.07 7.54
C ILE A 182 -6.91 -4.40 6.05
N PHE A 183 -6.43 -3.48 5.22
CA PHE A 183 -6.43 -3.62 3.78
C PHE A 183 -5.04 -4.00 3.26
N CYS A 184 -5.00 -4.75 2.17
CA CYS A 184 -3.78 -4.91 1.38
C CYS A 184 -3.43 -3.60 0.65
N GLY A 185 -2.17 -3.19 0.67
CA GLY A 185 -1.70 -1.99 -0.05
C GLY A 185 -1.95 -2.06 -1.56
N ARG A 186 -1.99 -3.28 -2.15
CA ARG A 186 -2.36 -3.48 -3.55
C ARG A 186 -3.84 -3.22 -3.81
N GLU A 187 -4.72 -3.66 -2.91
CA GLU A 187 -6.17 -3.71 -3.16
C GLU A 187 -6.92 -2.45 -2.72
N VAL A 188 -6.40 -1.75 -1.72
CA VAL A 188 -7.09 -0.62 -1.10
C VAL A 188 -7.28 0.55 -2.07
N THR A 189 -8.47 1.14 -2.09
CA THR A 189 -8.77 2.35 -2.88
C THR A 189 -9.71 3.27 -2.10
N LYS A 190 -9.47 4.58 -2.22
CA LYS A 190 -10.36 5.61 -1.68
C LYS A 190 -11.58 5.74 -2.59
N THR A 191 -12.76 5.37 -2.10
CA THR A 191 -13.99 5.31 -2.91
C THR A 191 -15.03 6.38 -2.58
N ASN A 192 -14.77 7.18 -1.55
CA ASN A 192 -15.65 8.27 -1.13
C ASN A 192 -14.82 9.49 -0.75
N THR A 193 -15.30 10.68 -1.06
CA THR A 193 -14.59 11.94 -0.82
C THR A 193 -14.62 12.39 0.65
N THR A 194 -15.62 12.02 1.42
CA THR A 194 -15.86 12.58 2.77
C THR A 194 -16.18 11.55 3.85
N ALA A 195 -16.78 10.39 3.52
CA ALA A 195 -17.16 9.38 4.50
C ALA A 195 -15.95 8.80 5.23
N VAL A 196 -16.09 8.51 6.52
CA VAL A 196 -15.03 7.82 7.30
C VAL A 196 -14.78 6.44 6.72
N GLU A 197 -15.83 5.67 6.41
CA GLU A 197 -15.75 4.41 5.69
C GLU A 197 -15.51 4.64 4.19
N THR A 198 -14.37 5.21 3.85
CA THR A 198 -14.03 5.58 2.47
C THR A 198 -13.18 4.55 1.73
N PHE A 199 -12.36 3.79 2.46
CA PHE A 199 -11.48 2.82 1.84
C PHE A 199 -12.18 1.48 1.63
N ARG A 200 -11.96 0.90 0.46
CA ARG A 200 -12.50 -0.42 0.10
C ARG A 200 -11.44 -1.21 -0.66
N PRO A 201 -11.42 -2.55 -0.52
CA PRO A 201 -10.68 -3.39 -1.43
C PRO A 201 -11.47 -3.51 -2.73
N MET A 202 -10.83 -3.41 -3.90
CA MET A 202 -11.55 -3.33 -5.16
C MET A 202 -11.98 -4.70 -5.70
N ASN A 203 -11.07 -5.66 -5.80
CA ASN A 203 -11.36 -6.94 -6.45
C ASN A 203 -11.30 -8.12 -5.46
N ARG A 204 -10.70 -7.93 -4.28
CA ARG A 204 -10.49 -8.95 -3.25
C ARG A 204 -11.01 -8.46 -1.90
N GLY A 205 -11.00 -9.32 -0.89
CA GLY A 205 -11.42 -8.97 0.47
C GLY A 205 -10.38 -8.15 1.24
N VAL A 206 -10.75 -7.70 2.44
CA VAL A 206 -9.81 -7.15 3.43
C VAL A 206 -8.91 -8.27 3.96
N GLN A 207 -7.69 -7.92 4.39
CA GLN A 207 -6.77 -8.87 5.02
C GLN A 207 -7.13 -9.20 6.46
N GLY A 208 -7.96 -8.37 7.09
CA GLY A 208 -8.37 -8.54 8.46
C GLY A 208 -9.19 -7.38 8.99
N ALA A 209 -9.44 -7.44 10.29
CA ALA A 209 -10.08 -6.37 11.06
C ALA A 209 -9.27 -6.10 12.33
N ALA A 210 -9.26 -4.84 12.79
CA ALA A 210 -8.58 -4.40 14.00
C ALA A 210 -9.56 -3.63 14.88
N TYR A 211 -9.94 -4.22 16.01
CA TYR A 211 -10.90 -3.65 16.94
C TYR A 211 -10.22 -3.29 18.26
N VAL A 212 -9.94 -2.03 18.48
CA VAL A 212 -9.33 -1.52 19.73
C VAL A 212 -8.10 -2.37 20.12
N GLY A 213 -7.18 -2.52 19.16
CA GLY A 213 -5.92 -3.26 19.35
C GLY A 213 -6.03 -4.80 19.30
N LYS A 214 -7.20 -5.35 19.00
CA LYS A 214 -7.38 -6.79 18.77
C LYS A 214 -7.53 -7.07 17.27
N ASN A 215 -6.59 -7.86 16.72
CA ASN A 215 -6.56 -8.17 15.30
C ASN A 215 -7.25 -9.50 15.00
N ARG A 216 -8.01 -9.51 13.93
CA ARG A 216 -8.56 -10.72 13.32
C ARG A 216 -8.05 -10.83 11.91
N TRP A 217 -7.32 -11.88 11.60
CA TRP A 217 -6.70 -12.07 10.30
C TRP A 217 -7.54 -12.96 9.37
N PHE A 218 -7.50 -12.61 8.08
CA PHE A 218 -8.06 -13.36 6.97
C PHE A 218 -6.91 -13.78 6.02
N GLU A 219 -7.23 -14.07 4.75
CA GLU A 219 -6.24 -14.54 3.78
C GLU A 219 -5.14 -13.49 3.51
N PRO A 220 -3.86 -13.91 3.42
CA PRO A 220 -2.78 -13.04 2.99
C PRO A 220 -2.86 -12.75 1.49
N PRO A 221 -2.14 -11.70 0.99
CA PRO A 221 -2.10 -11.41 -0.43
C PRO A 221 -1.40 -12.53 -1.22
N GLY A 222 -1.94 -12.84 -2.41
CA GLY A 222 -1.40 -13.89 -3.28
C GLY A 222 -0.30 -13.42 -4.24
N GLN A 223 -0.28 -12.13 -4.58
CA GLN A 223 0.67 -11.54 -5.53
C GLN A 223 2.04 -11.31 -4.88
N LYS A 224 3.07 -11.12 -5.72
CA LYS A 224 4.43 -10.78 -5.25
C LYS A 224 4.45 -9.41 -4.57
N HIS A 225 5.14 -9.33 -3.45
CA HIS A 225 5.33 -8.10 -2.69
C HIS A 225 6.57 -8.16 -1.80
N THR A 226 6.99 -7.04 -1.25
CA THR A 226 8.06 -6.88 -0.26
C THR A 226 9.30 -7.74 -0.59
N THR A 227 9.65 -8.75 0.21
CA THR A 227 10.84 -9.60 -0.02
C THR A 227 10.77 -10.44 -1.30
N LYS A 228 9.56 -10.73 -1.79
CA LYS A 228 9.34 -11.47 -3.05
C LYS A 228 9.34 -10.55 -4.28
N SER A 229 9.31 -9.23 -4.08
CA SER A 229 9.41 -8.25 -5.17
C SER A 229 10.84 -8.14 -5.69
N GLU A 230 10.98 -7.87 -6.98
CA GLU A 230 12.28 -7.58 -7.61
C GLU A 230 12.66 -6.09 -7.52
N PHE A 231 11.69 -5.21 -7.24
CA PHE A 231 11.93 -3.77 -7.26
C PHE A 231 12.77 -3.30 -6.09
N ARG A 232 13.83 -2.53 -6.40
CA ARG A 232 14.76 -1.95 -5.42
C ARG A 232 14.97 -0.48 -5.72
N VAL A 233 14.82 0.36 -4.70
CA VAL A 233 14.93 1.83 -4.84
C VAL A 233 16.04 2.42 -3.97
N ASP A 234 16.83 1.62 -3.27
CA ASP A 234 17.83 2.09 -2.32
C ASP A 234 18.88 3.01 -2.97
N LYS A 235 19.22 2.75 -4.24
CA LYS A 235 20.17 3.54 -5.03
C LYS A 235 19.49 4.51 -6.00
N ALA A 236 18.16 4.54 -6.08
CA ALA A 236 17.45 5.41 -7.00
C ALA A 236 17.52 6.86 -6.52
N GLU A 237 17.84 7.79 -7.41
CA GLU A 237 17.81 9.24 -7.15
C GLU A 237 16.53 9.88 -7.69
N ALA A 238 15.94 9.30 -8.74
CA ALA A 238 14.70 9.74 -9.35
C ALA A 238 13.92 8.53 -9.88
N LEU A 239 12.63 8.72 -10.12
CA LEU A 239 11.74 7.76 -10.77
C LEU A 239 11.45 8.19 -12.21
N PRO A 240 11.23 7.25 -13.15
CA PRO A 240 10.84 7.59 -14.52
C PRO A 240 9.49 8.30 -14.57
N ARG A 241 9.35 9.30 -15.44
CA ARG A 241 8.09 9.99 -15.63
C ARG A 241 7.04 9.08 -16.29
N VAL A 242 5.92 8.87 -15.60
CA VAL A 242 4.72 8.16 -16.09
C VAL A 242 3.51 9.03 -15.80
N ASP A 243 2.73 9.34 -16.83
CA ASP A 243 1.56 10.20 -16.75
C ASP A 243 0.27 9.39 -16.97
N ILE A 244 -0.86 9.90 -16.49
CA ILE A 244 -2.19 9.29 -16.66
C ILE A 244 -3.01 10.15 -17.62
N VAL A 245 -3.60 9.54 -18.64
CA VAL A 245 -4.57 10.16 -19.56
C VAL A 245 -5.96 9.68 -19.21
N TYR A 246 -6.82 10.59 -18.78
CA TYR A 246 -8.20 10.26 -18.45
C TYR A 246 -9.09 10.34 -19.70
N SER A 247 -9.68 9.21 -20.12
CA SER A 247 -10.55 9.12 -21.28
C SER A 247 -11.99 9.54 -20.98
N TYR A 248 -12.63 10.16 -21.96
CA TYR A 248 -14.03 10.60 -21.94
C TYR A 248 -14.61 10.63 -23.37
N ALA A 249 -15.93 10.81 -23.50
CA ALA A 249 -16.57 10.92 -24.80
C ALA A 249 -15.97 12.09 -25.62
N ASN A 250 -15.59 11.80 -26.87
CA ASN A 250 -14.92 12.75 -27.76
C ASN A 250 -13.54 13.24 -27.28
N ALA A 251 -12.81 12.44 -26.46
CA ALA A 251 -11.45 12.79 -26.04
C ALA A 251 -10.52 12.94 -27.26
N PRO A 252 -9.82 14.08 -27.42
CA PRO A 252 -8.89 14.31 -28.53
C PRO A 252 -7.53 13.66 -28.25
N ARG A 253 -6.67 13.62 -29.26
CA ARG A 253 -5.31 13.08 -29.15
C ARG A 253 -4.30 14.00 -28.43
N ASP A 254 -4.60 15.29 -28.35
CA ASP A 254 -3.68 16.37 -27.99
C ASP A 254 -2.99 16.17 -26.64
N LEU A 255 -3.69 15.60 -25.65
CA LEU A 255 -3.12 15.33 -24.34
C LEU A 255 -2.00 14.29 -24.42
N VAL A 256 -2.20 13.21 -25.20
CA VAL A 256 -1.18 12.18 -25.41
C VAL A 256 0.04 12.77 -26.10
N ASP A 257 -0.17 13.54 -27.18
CA ASP A 257 0.91 14.16 -27.95
C ASP A 257 1.71 15.14 -27.08
N SER A 258 1.04 15.92 -26.23
CA SER A 258 1.67 16.85 -25.29
C SER A 258 2.52 16.14 -24.24
N LEU A 259 2.07 15.02 -23.68
CA LEU A 259 2.83 14.23 -22.70
C LEU A 259 4.07 13.60 -23.35
N VAL A 260 3.95 13.08 -24.56
CA VAL A 260 5.09 12.57 -25.33
C VAL A 260 6.12 13.68 -25.58
N ALA A 261 5.67 14.85 -26.02
CA ALA A 261 6.54 16.02 -26.22
C ALA A 261 7.23 16.47 -24.93
N ALA A 262 6.54 16.36 -23.78
CA ALA A 262 7.08 16.65 -22.45
C ALA A 262 7.99 15.55 -21.89
N GLY A 263 8.26 14.48 -22.63
CA GLY A 263 9.24 13.44 -22.30
C GLY A 263 8.72 12.30 -21.41
N ALA A 264 7.40 12.04 -21.41
CA ALA A 264 6.83 10.87 -20.75
C ALA A 264 7.53 9.57 -21.18
N LYS A 265 7.87 8.71 -20.23
CA LYS A 265 8.47 7.38 -20.45
C LYS A 265 7.42 6.28 -20.45
N GLY A 266 6.31 6.53 -19.77
CA GLY A 266 5.11 5.69 -19.78
C GLY A 266 3.85 6.54 -19.77
N ILE A 267 2.78 6.02 -20.33
CA ILE A 267 1.44 6.63 -20.31
C ILE A 267 0.45 5.55 -19.90
N ILE A 268 -0.35 5.86 -18.89
CA ILE A 268 -1.47 5.05 -18.44
C ILE A 268 -2.75 5.64 -19.03
N LEU A 269 -3.47 4.86 -19.78
CA LEU A 269 -4.82 5.20 -20.20
C LEU A 269 -5.81 4.86 -19.09
N ALA A 270 -6.41 5.84 -18.44
CA ALA A 270 -7.60 5.65 -17.63
C ALA A 270 -8.82 5.57 -18.57
N GLY A 271 -8.97 4.44 -19.24
CA GLY A 271 -9.93 4.21 -20.30
C GLY A 271 -11.37 4.09 -19.81
N VAL A 272 -12.29 4.06 -20.73
CA VAL A 272 -13.70 3.71 -20.50
C VAL A 272 -13.88 2.18 -20.57
N GLY A 273 -14.90 1.64 -19.91
CA GLY A 273 -15.21 0.21 -19.97
C GLY A 273 -13.98 -0.67 -19.71
N ASP A 274 -13.68 -1.58 -20.63
CA ASP A 274 -12.53 -2.52 -20.58
C ASP A 274 -11.21 -1.85 -21.05
N GLY A 275 -10.95 -0.62 -20.58
CA GLY A 275 -9.71 0.12 -20.89
C GLY A 275 -9.67 0.70 -22.30
N ASN A 276 -10.80 1.04 -22.89
CA ASN A 276 -10.93 1.58 -24.24
C ASN A 276 -10.90 3.12 -24.28
N SER A 277 -10.82 3.70 -25.45
CA SER A 277 -10.86 5.15 -25.69
C SER A 277 -11.33 5.47 -27.10
N THR A 278 -11.35 6.77 -27.47
CA THR A 278 -11.63 7.20 -28.84
C THR A 278 -10.53 6.74 -29.79
N ASP A 279 -10.88 6.57 -31.06
CA ASP A 279 -9.92 6.18 -32.13
C ASP A 279 -8.72 7.15 -32.18
N GLN A 280 -8.96 8.44 -31.95
CA GLN A 280 -7.88 9.46 -31.93
C GLN A 280 -6.90 9.22 -30.80
N VAL A 281 -7.38 8.92 -29.59
CA VAL A 281 -6.52 8.63 -28.42
C VAL A 281 -5.77 7.32 -28.63
N ILE A 282 -6.43 6.25 -29.12
CA ILE A 282 -5.77 4.96 -29.41
C ILE A 282 -4.68 5.14 -30.48
N ALA A 283 -4.95 5.91 -31.55
CA ALA A 283 -3.94 6.23 -32.55
C ALA A 283 -2.74 6.99 -31.97
N ALA A 284 -2.99 8.01 -31.15
CA ALA A 284 -1.93 8.76 -30.50
C ALA A 284 -1.07 7.89 -29.54
N LEU A 285 -1.70 7.00 -28.79
CA LEU A 285 -1.02 6.03 -27.92
C LEU A 285 -0.18 5.03 -28.74
N SER A 286 -0.69 4.57 -29.90
CA SER A 286 0.08 3.74 -30.84
C SER A 286 1.32 4.48 -31.36
N ASP A 287 1.18 5.76 -31.70
CA ASP A 287 2.32 6.58 -32.13
C ASP A 287 3.32 6.80 -31.00
N ALA A 288 2.85 6.95 -29.75
CA ALA A 288 3.71 7.02 -28.55
C ALA A 288 4.48 5.70 -28.32
N ALA A 289 3.82 4.55 -28.47
CA ALA A 289 4.45 3.24 -28.33
C ALA A 289 5.56 3.03 -29.37
N LYS A 290 5.33 3.41 -30.64
CA LYS A 290 6.36 3.38 -31.71
C LYS A 290 7.59 4.26 -31.37
N LYS A 291 7.41 5.31 -30.56
CA LYS A 291 8.50 6.18 -30.07
C LYS A 291 9.18 5.63 -28.80
N GLY A 292 8.82 4.43 -28.33
CA GLY A 292 9.40 3.77 -27.18
C GLY A 292 8.82 4.22 -25.82
N VAL A 293 7.63 4.83 -25.81
CA VAL A 293 6.85 5.09 -24.59
C VAL A 293 6.08 3.82 -24.26
N VAL A 294 6.16 3.35 -23.02
CA VAL A 294 5.36 2.20 -22.56
C VAL A 294 3.92 2.66 -22.31
N VAL A 295 2.98 2.06 -23.04
CA VAL A 295 1.55 2.35 -22.94
C VAL A 295 0.85 1.25 -22.17
N VAL A 296 0.12 1.63 -21.12
CA VAL A 296 -0.66 0.70 -20.29
C VAL A 296 -2.13 1.12 -20.33
N ARG A 297 -3.01 0.19 -20.75
CA ARG A 297 -4.45 0.38 -20.67
C ARG A 297 -4.98 -0.06 -19.31
N ALA A 298 -5.50 0.88 -18.56
CA ALA A 298 -6.27 0.70 -17.33
C ALA A 298 -7.69 1.24 -17.54
N SER A 299 -8.54 1.13 -16.55
CA SER A 299 -9.91 1.65 -16.62
C SER A 299 -10.20 2.67 -15.52
N ARG A 300 -10.98 3.71 -15.85
CA ARG A 300 -11.58 4.61 -14.85
C ARG A 300 -12.75 3.97 -14.09
N VAL A 301 -13.18 2.77 -14.52
CA VAL A 301 -14.13 1.96 -13.76
C VAL A 301 -13.45 1.38 -12.54
N GLY A 302 -14.09 1.48 -11.38
CA GLY A 302 -13.46 1.18 -10.10
C GLY A 302 -13.23 -0.31 -9.83
N HIS A 303 -13.83 -1.23 -10.57
CA HIS A 303 -13.79 -2.69 -10.34
C HIS A 303 -13.64 -3.43 -11.67
N GLY A 304 -13.14 -4.67 -11.59
CA GLY A 304 -13.01 -5.57 -12.72
C GLY A 304 -11.59 -5.60 -13.27
N ILE A 305 -11.45 -6.25 -14.41
CA ILE A 305 -10.18 -6.52 -15.06
C ILE A 305 -10.18 -5.86 -16.44
N VAL A 306 -9.11 -5.18 -16.79
CA VAL A 306 -8.83 -4.75 -18.16
C VAL A 306 -8.18 -5.93 -18.88
N ARG A 307 -8.96 -6.58 -19.76
CA ARG A 307 -8.56 -7.79 -20.45
C ARG A 307 -7.67 -7.48 -21.65
N ARG A 308 -6.64 -8.30 -21.84
CA ARG A 308 -5.71 -8.17 -22.97
C ARG A 308 -6.32 -8.69 -24.26
N ASN A 309 -6.09 -7.99 -25.37
CA ASN A 309 -6.49 -8.38 -26.75
C ASN A 309 -8.00 -8.64 -26.95
N ILE A 310 -8.88 -7.92 -26.24
CA ILE A 310 -10.33 -8.07 -26.39
C ILE A 310 -10.92 -6.95 -27.24
N GLU A 311 -10.89 -5.70 -26.76
CA GLU A 311 -11.42 -4.56 -27.52
C GLU A 311 -10.31 -3.83 -28.29
N VAL A 312 -9.08 -3.94 -27.83
CA VAL A 312 -7.88 -3.38 -28.45
C VAL A 312 -6.89 -4.51 -28.67
N ASP A 313 -6.27 -4.57 -29.83
CA ASP A 313 -5.21 -5.53 -30.15
C ASP A 313 -3.88 -5.03 -29.53
N ASP A 314 -3.68 -5.36 -28.25
CA ASP A 314 -2.52 -4.92 -27.47
C ASP A 314 -1.20 -5.44 -28.07
N ASP A 315 -1.19 -6.67 -28.58
CA ASP A 315 0.00 -7.27 -29.18
C ASP A 315 0.45 -6.51 -30.43
N LYS A 316 -0.49 -6.15 -31.29
CA LYS A 316 -0.21 -5.39 -32.52
C LYS A 316 0.23 -3.96 -32.23
N LEU A 317 -0.36 -3.32 -31.19
CA LEU A 317 -0.08 -1.94 -30.85
C LEU A 317 1.11 -1.77 -29.87
N GLY A 318 1.60 -2.87 -29.30
CA GLY A 318 2.66 -2.86 -28.28
C GLY A 318 2.20 -2.31 -26.93
N PHE A 319 0.91 -2.50 -26.59
CA PHE A 319 0.33 -2.04 -25.33
C PHE A 319 0.41 -3.11 -24.26
N VAL A 320 0.20 -2.69 -23.03
CA VAL A 320 0.10 -3.49 -21.80
C VAL A 320 -1.33 -3.34 -21.26
N ALA A 321 -1.94 -4.42 -20.81
CA ALA A 321 -3.20 -4.40 -20.08
C ALA A 321 -2.92 -4.36 -18.56
N ALA A 322 -3.61 -3.48 -17.84
CA ALA A 322 -3.36 -3.26 -16.40
C ALA A 322 -3.98 -4.33 -15.51
N GLU A 323 -4.72 -5.29 -16.07
CA GLU A 323 -5.40 -6.32 -15.30
C GLU A 323 -6.30 -5.71 -14.21
N GLU A 324 -6.11 -6.09 -12.96
CA GLU A 324 -6.89 -5.63 -11.80
C GLU A 324 -6.49 -4.23 -11.29
N LEU A 325 -5.38 -3.64 -11.78
CA LEU A 325 -4.86 -2.39 -11.23
C LEU A 325 -5.60 -1.17 -11.78
N ASN A 326 -6.07 -0.31 -10.89
CA ASN A 326 -6.60 0.99 -11.27
C ASN A 326 -5.49 1.90 -11.86
N PRO A 327 -5.83 3.01 -12.55
CA PRO A 327 -4.84 3.86 -13.23
C PRO A 327 -3.71 4.34 -12.32
N SER A 328 -4.00 4.71 -11.07
CA SER A 328 -3.02 5.21 -10.11
C SER A 328 -1.97 4.13 -9.76
N LYS A 329 -2.42 2.92 -9.47
CA LYS A 329 -1.52 1.78 -9.17
C LYS A 329 -0.82 1.25 -10.40
N ALA A 330 -1.51 1.20 -11.55
CA ALA A 330 -0.88 0.89 -12.83
C ALA A 330 0.28 1.85 -13.12
N ARG A 331 0.13 3.15 -12.79
CA ARG A 331 1.21 4.13 -12.87
C ARG A 331 2.39 3.73 -11.96
N VAL A 332 2.12 3.38 -10.71
CA VAL A 332 3.18 2.96 -9.75
C VAL A 332 3.95 1.75 -10.26
N LEU A 333 3.27 0.69 -10.72
CA LEU A 333 3.93 -0.50 -11.25
C LEU A 333 4.73 -0.20 -12.52
N THR A 334 4.19 0.66 -13.40
CA THR A 334 4.86 1.05 -14.65
C THR A 334 6.13 1.84 -14.38
N LEU A 335 6.11 2.84 -13.48
CA LEU A 335 7.30 3.62 -13.17
C LEU A 335 8.42 2.78 -12.56
N LEU A 336 8.09 1.80 -11.69
CA LEU A 336 9.08 0.86 -11.15
C LEU A 336 9.61 -0.09 -12.23
N SER A 337 8.74 -0.58 -13.12
CA SER A 337 9.13 -1.44 -14.24
C SER A 337 10.11 -0.73 -15.19
N LEU A 338 9.87 0.55 -15.47
CA LEU A 338 10.70 1.37 -16.34
C LEU A 338 12.10 1.66 -15.78
N MET A 339 12.35 1.38 -14.50
CA MET A 339 13.71 1.42 -13.95
C MET A 339 14.60 0.30 -14.51
N THR A 340 14.02 -0.77 -15.02
CA THR A 340 14.75 -1.96 -15.50
C THR A 340 14.48 -2.32 -16.95
N THR A 341 13.31 -2.05 -17.49
CA THR A 341 12.92 -2.46 -18.85
C THR A 341 11.91 -1.50 -19.47
N LYS A 342 11.92 -1.46 -20.80
CA LYS A 342 10.87 -0.80 -21.63
C LYS A 342 10.15 -1.81 -22.54
N ASP A 343 10.49 -3.08 -22.45
CA ASP A 343 9.83 -4.12 -23.24
C ASP A 343 8.41 -4.34 -22.74
N PRO A 344 7.38 -4.05 -23.54
CA PRO A 344 5.98 -4.18 -23.13
C PRO A 344 5.61 -5.62 -22.75
N LYS A 345 6.26 -6.64 -23.32
CA LYS A 345 6.01 -8.05 -22.95
C LYS A 345 6.50 -8.36 -21.55
N VAL A 346 7.69 -7.85 -21.19
CA VAL A 346 8.24 -7.99 -19.84
C VAL A 346 7.41 -7.18 -18.84
N VAL A 347 6.99 -5.97 -19.21
CA VAL A 347 6.10 -5.15 -18.37
C VAL A 347 4.76 -5.85 -18.17
N GLN A 348 4.15 -6.44 -19.22
CA GLN A 348 2.90 -7.21 -19.09
C GLN A 348 3.03 -8.36 -18.10
N GLN A 349 4.15 -9.08 -18.12
CA GLN A 349 4.39 -10.16 -17.15
C GLN A 349 4.36 -9.64 -15.70
N LYS A 350 4.91 -8.44 -15.46
CA LYS A 350 4.84 -7.82 -14.12
C LYS A 350 3.39 -7.51 -13.69
N PHE A 351 2.52 -7.12 -14.61
CA PHE A 351 1.10 -6.90 -14.29
C PHE A 351 0.36 -8.19 -13.90
N TYR A 352 0.80 -9.35 -14.38
CA TYR A 352 0.26 -10.65 -13.94
C TYR A 352 0.79 -11.10 -12.56
N GLU A 353 1.97 -10.64 -12.17
CA GLU A 353 2.68 -11.13 -10.97
C GLU A 353 2.47 -10.25 -9.73
N TYR A 354 2.27 -8.95 -9.94
CA TYR A 354 2.19 -7.91 -8.92
C TYR A 354 0.76 -7.30 -8.87
#